data_63211db90754cebbced409e077581a79
#
_entry.id   63211db90754cebbced409e077581a79
#
_cell.length_a   1.000
_cell.length_b   1.000
_cell.length_c   1.000
_cell.angle_alpha   90.00
_cell.angle_beta   90.00
_cell.angle_gamma   90.00
#
_symmetry.space_group_name_H-M   'P 1'
#
loop_
_entity.id
_entity.type
_entity.pdbx_description
1 polymer ?
#
loop_
_entity_poly.entity_id
_entity_poly.type
_entity_poly.pdbx_seq_one_letter_code
_entity_poly.pdbx_strand_id
1 'polypeptide(L)'
;MPSAPNQLHDAHALVIEGNLQSRSILVAQLRDLGVGTVVQCSRLTDGRRKLEMASFDVVICEQRFERESGSGQDLLDDLRRNQLLPFHTVFVMLTAEASYASVAEAAESALDAYLLKPHTASRLAHSIVQARVRKQSLQDIFSAIDAQDFERAANLCQIRFESRQSYWLYAARIGAELMLRGGRVDEAQTLYQAVIEAKTLPWARLGVARAQLENGQPAKAVTTLESLIRDDDAYADAYDVMGRAQFELGNFQSALTTYEMATRLTPSSISRLLKHGMLAYYTGERSEGVELLDRATRLGLDSKMYDAQALLLLAFARLDNNDARGLQRTVDQLTRLRDRSHAPARPHRLLAMAESLLALQQQNTTRAVDDVRRLSDSVLTPDFDFESACNLLALMGRLAMRSLPMQDAEGAVDRLALRFGTSRAMTELLACAAGGDTPQAERVRAAHGQVLRISQDAMALSLKGDPQGTVQQLLEAGERTGNAKLIESAHQVLQRYSERMDSYPALQERVEALRALYRTTAPITRLGEHTSSGQTPPGGVSLSGGYKPPSPESLTGTTAQPAA
;
A
#
# COMPACT_ATOMS: atom_id res chain seq x y z
N MET A 1 31.68 -1.22 -23.56
CA MET A 1 32.36 0.01 -23.07
C MET A 1 31.33 0.80 -22.32
N PRO A 2 31.53 1.16 -21.05
CA PRO A 2 30.60 2.03 -20.35
C PRO A 2 30.65 3.42 -21.02
N SER A 3 29.48 3.91 -21.45
CA SER A 3 29.33 5.25 -22.01
C SER A 3 29.78 6.30 -20.99
N ALA A 4 30.51 7.30 -21.44
CA ALA A 4 31.00 8.36 -20.60
C ALA A 4 29.84 9.05 -19.84
N PRO A 5 30.02 9.47 -18.57
CA PRO A 5 28.94 10.00 -17.70
C PRO A 5 28.28 11.30 -18.22
N ASN A 6 28.74 11.85 -19.32
CA ASN A 6 28.27 13.11 -19.91
C ASN A 6 27.38 12.96 -21.15
N GLN A 7 27.05 11.76 -21.61
CA GLN A 7 26.19 11.61 -22.78
C GLN A 7 24.73 11.65 -22.37
N LEU A 8 24.10 12.82 -22.47
CA LEU A 8 22.66 13.05 -22.28
C LEU A 8 21.88 12.92 -23.60
N HIS A 9 22.54 12.58 -24.70
CA HIS A 9 21.96 12.56 -26.04
C HIS A 9 20.78 11.58 -26.18
N ASP A 10 20.85 10.45 -25.49
CA ASP A 10 19.78 9.43 -25.49
C ASP A 10 18.83 9.59 -24.30
N ALA A 11 19.04 10.60 -23.47
CA ALA A 11 18.23 10.80 -22.27
C ALA A 11 16.87 11.44 -22.59
N HIS A 12 15.82 10.91 -21.95
CA HIS A 12 14.46 11.41 -22.00
C HIS A 12 14.18 12.23 -20.74
N ALA A 13 13.85 13.52 -20.92
CA ALA A 13 13.52 14.40 -19.80
C ALA A 13 12.05 14.82 -19.80
N LEU A 14 11.48 14.97 -18.60
CA LEU A 14 10.17 15.56 -18.36
C LEU A 14 10.31 16.84 -17.56
N VAL A 15 9.71 17.92 -18.04
CA VAL A 15 9.62 19.21 -17.33
C VAL A 15 8.18 19.46 -16.93
N ILE A 16 7.92 19.61 -15.63
CA ILE A 16 6.60 19.91 -15.06
C ILE A 16 6.71 21.28 -14.40
N GLU A 17 6.22 22.31 -15.08
CA GLU A 17 6.37 23.71 -14.68
C GLU A 17 5.14 24.51 -15.15
N GLY A 18 4.46 25.17 -14.21
CA GLY A 18 3.24 25.91 -14.48
C GLY A 18 3.45 27.19 -15.29
N ASN A 19 4.55 27.90 -15.03
CA ASN A 19 4.89 29.13 -15.71
C ASN A 19 5.47 28.87 -17.10
N LEU A 20 4.86 29.46 -18.13
CA LEU A 20 5.24 29.24 -19.52
C LEU A 20 6.69 29.67 -19.82
N GLN A 21 7.12 30.83 -19.29
CA GLN A 21 8.48 31.36 -19.52
C GLN A 21 9.53 30.49 -18.84
N SER A 22 9.32 30.16 -17.55
CA SER A 22 10.20 29.26 -16.79
C SER A 22 10.30 27.90 -17.49
N ARG A 23 9.19 27.34 -17.94
CA ARG A 23 9.17 26.07 -18.66
C ARG A 23 9.97 26.13 -19.95
N SER A 24 9.81 27.18 -20.75
CA SER A 24 10.54 27.36 -22.00
C SER A 24 12.06 27.50 -21.76
N ILE A 25 12.47 28.21 -20.71
CA ILE A 25 13.88 28.35 -20.31
C ILE A 25 14.45 26.99 -19.92
N LEU A 26 13.75 26.21 -19.10
CA LEU A 26 14.19 24.87 -18.69
C LEU A 26 14.36 23.92 -19.87
N VAL A 27 13.42 23.93 -20.80
CA VAL A 27 13.50 23.13 -22.03
C VAL A 27 14.72 23.53 -22.87
N ALA A 28 14.99 24.84 -23.03
CA ALA A 28 16.18 25.32 -23.73
C ALA A 28 17.46 24.87 -23.01
N GLN A 29 17.55 25.06 -21.70
CA GLN A 29 18.71 24.62 -20.90
C GLN A 29 18.97 23.12 -21.01
N LEU A 30 17.93 22.27 -20.99
CA LEU A 30 18.09 20.82 -21.15
C LEU A 30 18.58 20.44 -22.56
N ARG A 31 18.10 21.15 -23.59
CA ARG A 31 18.56 20.94 -24.96
C ARG A 31 20.03 21.36 -25.14
N ASP A 32 20.41 22.50 -24.55
CA ASP A 32 21.79 23.00 -24.55
C ASP A 32 22.74 22.03 -23.80
N LEU A 33 22.21 21.28 -22.82
CA LEU A 33 22.92 20.19 -22.15
C LEU A 33 23.00 18.90 -22.97
N GLY A 34 22.39 18.85 -24.16
CA GLY A 34 22.41 17.71 -25.04
C GLY A 34 21.38 16.63 -24.73
N VAL A 35 20.31 16.93 -23.98
CA VAL A 35 19.21 15.97 -23.73
C VAL A 35 18.45 15.74 -25.02
N GLY A 36 18.31 14.46 -25.43
CA GLY A 36 17.75 14.08 -26.73
C GLY A 36 16.26 14.39 -26.86
N THR A 37 15.46 14.04 -25.87
CA THR A 37 14.01 14.29 -25.89
C THR A 37 13.57 15.00 -24.62
N VAL A 38 12.87 16.15 -24.77
CA VAL A 38 12.31 16.90 -23.65
C VAL A 38 10.81 17.02 -23.81
N VAL A 39 10.08 16.35 -22.93
CA VAL A 39 8.63 16.44 -22.81
C VAL A 39 8.26 17.48 -21.78
N GLN A 40 7.19 18.24 -21.99
CA GLN A 40 6.79 19.32 -21.09
C GLN A 40 5.32 19.20 -20.67
N CYS A 41 5.04 19.59 -19.43
CA CYS A 41 3.71 19.67 -18.85
C CYS A 41 3.56 20.98 -18.07
N SER A 42 2.35 21.54 -18.11
CA SER A 42 2.00 22.74 -17.33
C SER A 42 1.25 22.43 -16.04
N ARG A 43 0.85 21.17 -15.85
CA ARG A 43 0.06 20.71 -14.70
C ARG A 43 0.67 19.46 -14.06
N LEU A 44 0.50 19.34 -12.75
CA LEU A 44 0.90 18.14 -11.98
C LEU A 44 0.16 16.89 -12.47
N THR A 45 -1.15 17.01 -12.75
CA THR A 45 -1.97 15.89 -13.23
C THR A 45 -1.49 15.33 -14.57
N ASP A 46 -1.05 16.19 -15.48
CA ASP A 46 -0.50 15.77 -16.78
C ASP A 46 0.88 15.14 -16.61
N GLY A 47 1.72 15.71 -15.72
CA GLY A 47 3.03 15.16 -15.36
C GLY A 47 2.90 13.77 -14.73
N ARG A 48 1.97 13.61 -13.80
CA ARG A 48 1.64 12.30 -13.19
C ARG A 48 1.29 11.27 -14.24
N ARG A 49 0.34 11.57 -15.13
CA ARG A 49 -0.09 10.65 -16.20
C ARG A 49 1.07 10.22 -17.09
N LYS A 50 1.98 11.15 -17.43
CA LYS A 50 3.16 10.81 -18.23
C LYS A 50 4.13 9.89 -17.49
N LEU A 51 4.37 10.13 -16.21
CA LEU A 51 5.24 9.30 -15.35
C LEU A 51 4.65 7.91 -15.09
N GLU A 52 3.33 7.79 -15.08
CA GLU A 52 2.65 6.49 -14.98
C GLU A 52 2.71 5.67 -16.28
N MET A 53 2.86 6.32 -17.43
CA MET A 53 2.83 5.69 -18.76
C MET A 53 4.21 5.44 -19.36
N ALA A 54 5.21 6.24 -18.96
CA ALA A 54 6.57 6.17 -19.53
C ALA A 54 7.62 6.46 -18.46
N SER A 55 8.81 5.88 -18.64
CA SER A 55 9.98 6.19 -17.83
C SER A 55 10.75 7.37 -18.42
N PHE A 56 11.36 8.17 -17.54
CA PHE A 56 12.21 9.31 -17.89
C PHE A 56 13.52 9.21 -17.14
N ASP A 57 14.62 9.61 -17.80
CA ASP A 57 15.94 9.64 -17.16
C ASP A 57 16.07 10.84 -16.21
N VAL A 58 15.44 11.96 -16.57
CA VAL A 58 15.45 13.19 -15.80
C VAL A 58 14.04 13.77 -15.70
N VAL A 59 13.62 14.07 -14.48
CA VAL A 59 12.37 14.80 -14.20
C VAL A 59 12.70 16.08 -13.50
N ILE A 60 12.25 17.21 -14.02
CA ILE A 60 12.34 18.52 -13.39
C ILE A 60 10.93 18.96 -13.04
N CYS A 61 10.66 19.17 -11.76
CA CYS A 61 9.31 19.49 -11.27
C CYS A 61 9.35 20.75 -10.40
N GLU A 62 8.45 21.67 -10.66
CA GLU A 62 8.15 22.80 -9.78
C GLU A 62 7.56 22.28 -8.46
N GLN A 63 7.96 22.85 -7.35
CA GLN A 63 7.45 22.47 -6.03
C GLN A 63 6.02 22.98 -5.83
N ARG A 64 5.73 24.24 -6.18
CA ARG A 64 4.42 24.87 -5.97
C ARG A 64 3.78 25.32 -7.27
N PHE A 65 2.52 24.97 -7.46
CA PHE A 65 1.73 25.36 -8.62
C PHE A 65 0.64 26.34 -8.19
N GLU A 66 0.67 27.58 -8.69
CA GLU A 66 -0.28 28.64 -8.32
C GLU A 66 -1.75 28.30 -8.58
N ARG A 67 -2.02 27.42 -9.55
CA ARG A 67 -3.37 27.08 -10.03
C ARG A 67 -3.85 25.69 -9.64
N GLU A 68 -3.05 24.94 -8.91
CA GLU A 68 -3.38 23.59 -8.45
C GLU A 68 -3.19 23.50 -6.94
N SER A 69 -4.02 22.71 -6.28
CA SER A 69 -3.98 22.52 -4.82
C SER A 69 -2.85 21.57 -4.37
N GLY A 70 -2.03 21.07 -5.31
CA GLY A 70 -0.96 20.12 -5.07
C GLY A 70 0.43 20.70 -5.24
N SER A 71 1.41 20.01 -4.71
CA SER A 71 2.84 20.32 -4.84
C SER A 71 3.58 19.25 -5.64
N GLY A 72 4.74 19.63 -6.18
CA GLY A 72 5.67 18.69 -6.79
C GLY A 72 6.17 17.63 -5.79
N GLN A 73 6.23 18.00 -4.49
CA GLN A 73 6.58 17.08 -3.41
C GLN A 73 5.50 16.01 -3.24
N ASP A 74 4.22 16.38 -3.21
CA ASP A 74 3.11 15.42 -3.13
C ASP A 74 3.13 14.43 -4.29
N LEU A 75 3.44 14.93 -5.50
CA LEU A 75 3.59 14.09 -6.68
C LEU A 75 4.73 13.08 -6.53
N LEU A 76 5.90 13.55 -6.08
CA LEU A 76 7.07 12.69 -5.88
C LEU A 76 6.81 11.60 -4.84
N ASP A 77 6.21 11.97 -3.70
CA ASP A 77 5.88 11.06 -2.61
C ASP A 77 4.87 10.00 -3.05
N ASP A 78 3.83 10.42 -3.76
CA ASP A 78 2.83 9.52 -4.33
C ASP A 78 3.47 8.54 -5.34
N LEU A 79 4.30 9.02 -6.26
CA LEU A 79 4.96 8.17 -7.26
C LEU A 79 5.91 7.15 -6.61
N ARG A 80 6.65 7.55 -5.59
CA ARG A 80 7.56 6.66 -4.87
C ARG A 80 6.82 5.64 -4.03
N ARG A 81 5.82 6.07 -3.29
CA ARG A 81 4.99 5.20 -2.46
C ARG A 81 4.31 4.12 -3.28
N ASN A 82 3.87 4.47 -4.49
CA ASN A 82 3.22 3.55 -5.42
C ASN A 82 4.18 2.90 -6.42
N GLN A 83 5.50 3.09 -6.26
CA GLN A 83 6.54 2.46 -7.09
C GLN A 83 6.46 2.79 -8.58
N LEU A 84 6.00 3.99 -8.89
CA LEU A 84 5.84 4.47 -10.26
C LEU A 84 7.04 5.29 -10.77
N LEU A 85 8.04 5.54 -9.90
CA LEU A 85 9.27 6.24 -10.25
C LEU A 85 10.46 5.29 -10.19
N PRO A 86 11.08 4.93 -11.34
CA PRO A 86 12.26 4.07 -11.39
C PRO A 86 13.44 4.66 -10.62
N PHE A 87 14.30 3.81 -10.04
CA PHE A 87 15.47 4.27 -9.27
C PHE A 87 16.49 5.03 -10.10
N HIS A 88 16.65 4.67 -11.36
CA HIS A 88 17.57 5.35 -12.26
C HIS A 88 17.12 6.76 -12.63
N THR A 89 15.84 7.10 -12.48
CA THR A 89 15.31 8.44 -12.77
C THR A 89 15.87 9.47 -11.81
N VAL A 90 16.50 10.50 -12.36
CA VAL A 90 16.95 11.68 -11.61
C VAL A 90 15.79 12.64 -11.45
N PHE A 91 15.36 12.90 -10.21
CA PHE A 91 14.27 13.83 -9.91
C PHE A 91 14.82 15.12 -9.28
N VAL A 92 14.65 16.24 -9.99
CA VAL A 92 15.07 17.58 -9.57
C VAL A 92 13.85 18.40 -9.21
N MET A 93 13.79 18.86 -7.96
CA MET A 93 12.72 19.78 -7.50
C MET A 93 13.16 21.22 -7.66
N LEU A 94 12.30 22.06 -8.25
CA LEU A 94 12.52 23.50 -8.36
C LEU A 94 11.63 24.24 -7.37
N THR A 95 12.19 25.24 -6.67
CA THR A 95 11.44 26.08 -5.74
C THR A 95 11.87 27.52 -5.79
N ALA A 96 10.94 28.43 -5.50
CA ALA A 96 11.25 29.85 -5.26
C ALA A 96 11.54 30.15 -3.79
N GLU A 97 11.23 29.22 -2.86
CA GLU A 97 11.38 29.42 -1.43
C GLU A 97 12.54 28.60 -0.87
N ALA A 98 13.47 29.28 -0.19
CA ALA A 98 14.56 28.68 0.54
C ALA A 98 14.22 28.62 2.03
N SER A 99 13.43 27.65 2.48
CA SER A 99 13.40 27.33 3.90
C SER A 99 14.44 26.27 4.22
N TYR A 100 15.11 26.38 5.37
CA TYR A 100 16.04 25.36 5.84
C TYR A 100 15.35 24.00 5.99
N ALA A 101 14.11 24.00 6.43
CA ALA A 101 13.28 22.80 6.53
C ALA A 101 13.07 22.12 5.16
N SER A 102 12.72 22.88 4.12
CA SER A 102 12.53 22.34 2.77
C SER A 102 13.81 21.77 2.15
N VAL A 103 14.96 22.36 2.47
CA VAL A 103 16.27 21.87 1.99
C VAL A 103 16.71 20.62 2.77
N ALA A 104 16.43 20.54 4.07
CA ALA A 104 16.72 19.38 4.90
C ALA A 104 15.81 18.20 4.52
N GLU A 105 14.51 18.44 4.34
CA GLU A 105 13.54 17.47 3.86
C GLU A 105 13.90 16.93 2.46
N ALA A 106 14.36 17.81 1.57
CA ALA A 106 14.83 17.41 0.25
C ALA A 106 16.11 16.56 0.29
N ALA A 107 17.00 16.82 1.24
CA ALA A 107 18.21 16.01 1.45
C ALA A 107 17.89 14.64 2.06
N GLU A 108 16.80 14.55 2.80
CA GLU A 108 16.32 13.34 3.47
C GLU A 108 15.26 12.56 2.63
N SER A 109 14.40 13.29 1.90
CA SER A 109 13.58 12.69 0.86
C SER A 109 14.53 12.21 -0.24
N ALA A 110 14.34 11.05 -0.80
CA ALA A 110 15.16 10.51 -1.89
C ALA A 110 15.15 11.40 -3.18
N LEU A 111 15.03 12.73 -3.04
CA LEU A 111 15.27 13.71 -4.08
C LEU A 111 16.73 13.65 -4.53
N ASP A 112 16.92 13.69 -5.83
CA ASP A 112 18.26 13.66 -6.38
C ASP A 112 18.90 15.05 -6.35
N ALA A 113 18.11 16.10 -6.51
CA ALA A 113 18.56 17.48 -6.37
C ALA A 113 17.38 18.43 -6.05
N TYR A 114 17.70 19.46 -5.30
CA TYR A 114 16.83 20.60 -5.00
C TYR A 114 17.46 21.87 -5.57
N LEU A 115 16.74 22.63 -6.36
CA LEU A 115 17.28 23.77 -7.04
C LEU A 115 16.43 25.03 -6.80
N LEU A 116 17.05 26.06 -6.24
CA LEU A 116 16.41 27.35 -5.95
C LEU A 116 16.31 28.22 -7.20
N LYS A 117 15.16 28.82 -7.42
CA LYS A 117 14.96 29.90 -8.41
C LYS A 117 15.36 31.26 -7.80
N PRO A 118 16.02 32.14 -8.57
CA PRO A 118 16.54 31.92 -9.92
C PRO A 118 17.79 31.06 -9.92
N HIS A 119 17.95 30.20 -10.94
CA HIS A 119 19.14 29.36 -11.12
C HIS A 119 19.78 29.59 -12.48
N THR A 120 21.08 29.30 -12.56
CA THR A 120 21.81 29.32 -13.82
C THR A 120 21.76 27.97 -14.52
N ALA A 121 21.92 27.94 -15.85
CA ALA A 121 22.02 26.69 -16.62
C ALA A 121 23.16 25.79 -16.09
N SER A 122 24.29 26.38 -15.70
CA SER A 122 25.45 25.67 -15.12
C SER A 122 25.09 24.98 -13.80
N ARG A 123 24.28 25.62 -12.95
CA ARG A 123 23.85 25.01 -11.68
C ARG A 123 22.87 23.84 -11.89
N LEU A 124 21.93 23.98 -12.82
CA LEU A 124 21.04 22.89 -13.24
C LEU A 124 21.86 21.71 -13.80
N ALA A 125 22.78 22.00 -14.73
CA ALA A 125 23.69 21.00 -15.30
C ALA A 125 24.47 20.24 -14.22
N HIS A 126 25.11 20.98 -13.31
CA HIS A 126 25.86 20.40 -12.21
C HIS A 126 25.01 19.48 -11.34
N SER A 127 23.78 19.90 -10.98
CA SER A 127 22.86 19.10 -10.17
C SER A 127 22.47 17.79 -10.87
N ILE A 128 22.14 17.83 -12.15
CA ILE A 128 21.79 16.65 -12.95
C ILE A 128 23.00 15.69 -13.05
N VAL A 129 24.19 16.22 -13.38
CA VAL A 129 25.41 15.41 -13.51
C VAL A 129 25.76 14.73 -12.18
N GLN A 130 25.74 15.46 -11.07
CA GLN A 130 26.02 14.88 -9.75
C GLN A 130 25.02 13.79 -9.36
N ALA A 131 23.74 14.00 -9.62
CA ALA A 131 22.72 12.98 -9.39
C ALA A 131 22.94 11.73 -10.25
N ARG A 132 23.30 11.90 -11.52
CA ARG A 132 23.65 10.77 -12.41
C ARG A 132 24.90 10.03 -11.95
N VAL A 133 25.94 10.71 -11.54
CA VAL A 133 27.17 10.09 -10.98
C VAL A 133 26.81 9.23 -9.76
N ARG A 134 25.95 9.75 -8.87
CA ARG A 134 25.45 8.96 -7.72
C ARG A 134 24.71 7.71 -8.19
N LYS A 135 23.76 7.84 -9.14
CA LYS A 135 23.00 6.71 -9.69
C LYS A 135 23.94 5.68 -10.36
N GLN A 136 24.93 6.14 -11.09
CA GLN A 136 25.91 5.29 -11.75
C GLN A 136 26.79 4.53 -10.74
N SER A 137 27.19 5.17 -9.63
CA SER A 137 27.96 4.49 -8.57
C SER A 137 27.19 3.38 -7.86
N LEU A 138 25.86 3.34 -8.01
CA LEU A 138 24.94 2.34 -7.44
C LEU A 138 24.34 1.44 -8.52
N GLN A 139 24.91 1.42 -9.73
CA GLN A 139 24.37 0.69 -10.88
C GLN A 139 24.32 -0.83 -10.65
N ASP A 140 25.25 -1.39 -9.88
CA ASP A 140 25.26 -2.78 -9.46
C ASP A 140 23.99 -3.16 -8.68
N ILE A 141 23.59 -2.29 -7.75
CA ILE A 141 22.36 -2.43 -6.96
C ILE A 141 21.13 -2.30 -7.87
N PHE A 142 21.09 -1.26 -8.70
CA PHE A 142 19.94 -1.04 -9.60
C PHE A 142 19.79 -2.14 -10.65
N SER A 143 20.91 -2.66 -11.19
CA SER A 143 20.88 -3.78 -12.13
C SER A 143 20.33 -5.06 -11.50
N ALA A 144 20.66 -5.31 -10.22
CA ALA A 144 20.08 -6.44 -9.49
C ALA A 144 18.57 -6.24 -9.25
N ILE A 145 18.13 -5.01 -8.96
CA ILE A 145 16.69 -4.68 -8.81
C ILE A 145 15.95 -4.87 -10.14
N ASP A 146 16.51 -4.39 -11.25
CA ASP A 146 15.93 -4.53 -12.60
C ASP A 146 15.84 -6.00 -13.04
N ALA A 147 16.81 -6.82 -12.62
CA ALA A 147 16.79 -8.27 -12.80
C ALA A 147 15.84 -8.99 -11.83
N GLN A 148 15.13 -8.27 -10.94
CA GLN A 148 14.27 -8.80 -9.88
C GLN A 148 15.03 -9.68 -8.84
N ASP A 149 16.33 -9.58 -8.77
CA ASP A 149 17.18 -10.23 -7.77
C ASP A 149 17.30 -9.32 -6.53
N PHE A 150 16.20 -9.21 -5.80
CA PHE A 150 16.09 -8.29 -4.67
C PHE A 150 16.94 -8.71 -3.48
N GLU A 151 17.19 -10.01 -3.33
CA GLU A 151 18.07 -10.52 -2.29
C GLU A 151 19.51 -10.08 -2.54
N ARG A 152 20.00 -10.28 -3.75
CA ARG A 152 21.31 -9.78 -4.17
C ARG A 152 21.41 -8.27 -4.04
N ALA A 153 20.39 -7.53 -4.45
CA ALA A 153 20.35 -6.07 -4.32
C ALA A 153 20.46 -5.62 -2.85
N ALA A 154 19.70 -6.26 -1.94
CA ALA A 154 19.75 -5.98 -0.51
C ALA A 154 21.14 -6.27 0.08
N ASN A 155 21.76 -7.41 -0.29
CA ASN A 155 23.09 -7.78 0.16
C ASN A 155 24.17 -6.81 -0.35
N LEU A 156 24.09 -6.36 -1.61
CA LEU A 156 24.98 -5.32 -2.16
C LEU A 156 24.86 -4.00 -1.39
N CYS A 157 23.63 -3.62 -1.02
CA CYS A 157 23.38 -2.44 -0.19
C CYS A 157 24.03 -2.57 1.20
N GLN A 158 23.89 -3.73 1.83
CA GLN A 158 24.49 -3.99 3.14
C GLN A 158 26.01 -3.95 3.09
N ILE A 159 26.65 -4.62 2.13
CA ILE A 159 28.10 -4.58 1.92
C ILE A 159 28.58 -3.14 1.75
N ARG A 160 27.89 -2.33 0.95
CA ARG A 160 28.23 -0.92 0.73
C ARG A 160 28.08 -0.09 2.01
N PHE A 161 27.07 -0.36 2.82
CA PHE A 161 26.88 0.28 4.12
C PHE A 161 28.02 -0.06 5.10
N GLU A 162 28.35 -1.33 5.25
CA GLU A 162 29.38 -1.82 6.17
C GLU A 162 30.78 -1.31 5.77
N SER A 163 31.08 -1.31 4.48
CA SER A 163 32.37 -0.84 3.94
C SER A 163 32.48 0.70 3.80
N ARG A 164 31.44 1.45 4.21
CA ARG A 164 31.39 2.93 4.14
C ARG A 164 31.78 3.52 2.78
N GLN A 165 31.43 2.83 1.68
CA GLN A 165 31.67 3.31 0.33
C GLN A 165 30.84 4.56 0.01
N SER A 166 31.16 5.22 -1.11
CA SER A 166 30.39 6.38 -1.55
C SER A 166 28.89 6.09 -1.59
N TYR A 167 28.08 7.00 -1.03
CA TYR A 167 26.62 6.93 -0.96
C TYR A 167 26.08 5.76 -0.09
N TRP A 168 26.84 5.28 0.89
CA TRP A 168 26.48 4.18 1.78
C TRP A 168 25.16 4.38 2.54
N LEU A 169 24.81 5.62 2.96
CA LEU A 169 23.52 5.91 3.61
C LEU A 169 22.34 5.75 2.63
N TYR A 170 22.55 6.16 1.37
CA TYR A 170 21.53 5.99 0.34
C TYR A 170 21.34 4.50 -0.01
N ALA A 171 22.42 3.74 -0.10
CA ALA A 171 22.37 2.30 -0.27
C ALA A 171 21.67 1.62 0.92
N ALA A 172 21.99 2.00 2.16
CA ALA A 172 21.33 1.45 3.36
C ALA A 172 19.80 1.66 3.32
N ARG A 173 19.34 2.83 2.88
CA ARG A 173 17.91 3.11 2.73
C ARG A 173 17.25 2.16 1.73
N ILE A 174 17.85 1.94 0.56
CA ILE A 174 17.37 0.99 -0.44
C ILE A 174 17.39 -0.42 0.12
N GLY A 175 18.50 -0.85 0.71
CA GLY A 175 18.67 -2.21 1.25
C GLY A 175 17.65 -2.55 2.33
N ALA A 176 17.46 -1.67 3.30
CA ALA A 176 16.48 -1.87 4.37
C ALA A 176 15.05 -1.96 3.83
N GLU A 177 14.70 -1.16 2.82
CA GLU A 177 13.40 -1.23 2.17
C GLU A 177 13.22 -2.54 1.39
N LEU A 178 14.25 -3.03 0.70
CA LEU A 178 14.23 -4.33 0.02
C LEU A 178 14.08 -5.49 1.02
N MET A 179 14.78 -5.42 2.15
CA MET A 179 14.68 -6.41 3.23
C MET A 179 13.27 -6.46 3.81
N LEU A 180 12.64 -5.30 4.11
CA LEU A 180 11.24 -5.25 4.57
C LEU A 180 10.30 -5.93 3.58
N ARG A 181 10.45 -5.65 2.30
CA ARG A 181 9.62 -6.24 1.23
C ARG A 181 9.85 -7.73 1.03
N GLY A 182 11.08 -8.16 1.22
CA GLY A 182 11.46 -9.58 1.20
C GLY A 182 11.06 -10.36 2.45
N GLY A 183 10.41 -9.70 3.43
CA GLY A 183 10.04 -10.33 4.71
C GLY A 183 11.19 -10.50 5.69
N ARG A 184 12.39 -9.95 5.40
CA ARG A 184 13.57 -9.94 6.28
C ARG A 184 13.47 -8.78 7.27
N VAL A 185 12.39 -8.76 8.05
CA VAL A 185 12.00 -7.60 8.87
C VAL A 185 13.00 -7.28 9.97
N ASP A 186 13.54 -8.30 10.64
CA ASP A 186 14.51 -8.12 11.72
C ASP A 186 15.84 -7.58 11.20
N GLU A 187 16.28 -8.02 10.02
CA GLU A 187 17.49 -7.52 9.37
C GLU A 187 17.30 -6.06 8.92
N ALA A 188 16.13 -5.74 8.37
CA ALA A 188 15.79 -4.36 8.02
C ALA A 188 15.81 -3.45 9.26
N GLN A 189 15.23 -3.91 10.37
CA GLN A 189 15.22 -3.17 11.63
C GLN A 189 16.64 -2.95 12.15
N THR A 190 17.49 -3.98 12.09
CA THR A 190 18.90 -3.90 12.49
C THR A 190 19.66 -2.87 11.62
N LEU A 191 19.45 -2.89 10.32
CA LEU A 191 20.08 -1.93 9.40
C LEU A 191 19.62 -0.50 9.66
N TYR A 192 18.32 -0.26 9.87
CA TYR A 192 17.80 1.06 10.25
C TYR A 192 18.41 1.54 11.57
N GLN A 193 18.53 0.66 12.57
CA GLN A 193 19.14 1.00 13.86
C GLN A 193 20.62 1.37 13.71
N ALA A 194 21.39 0.61 12.93
CA ALA A 194 22.77 0.91 12.63
C ALA A 194 22.95 2.24 11.88
N VAL A 195 21.98 2.62 11.04
CA VAL A 195 21.96 3.95 10.42
C VAL A 195 21.74 5.05 11.47
N ILE A 196 20.79 4.85 12.41
CA ILE A 196 20.50 5.83 13.48
C ILE A 196 21.71 6.04 14.37
N GLU A 197 22.44 4.99 14.71
CA GLU A 197 23.69 5.06 15.50
C GLU A 197 24.79 5.82 14.77
N ALA A 198 24.88 5.66 13.45
CA ALA A 198 25.86 6.37 12.63
C ALA A 198 25.45 7.84 12.39
N LYS A 199 24.18 8.07 12.15
CA LYS A 199 23.56 9.38 11.92
C LYS A 199 22.06 9.29 12.16
N THR A 200 21.53 10.05 13.12
CA THR A 200 20.09 10.09 13.38
C THR A 200 19.38 10.76 12.21
N LEU A 201 18.69 9.97 11.40
CA LEU A 201 17.95 10.41 10.22
C LEU A 201 16.46 10.08 10.39
N PRO A 202 15.53 11.02 10.10
CA PRO A 202 14.08 10.80 10.22
C PRO A 202 13.59 9.56 9.46
N TRP A 203 14.06 9.37 8.24
CA TRP A 203 13.67 8.20 7.43
C TRP A 203 14.09 6.85 8.04
N ALA A 204 15.20 6.81 8.77
CA ALA A 204 15.63 5.57 9.44
C ALA A 204 14.76 5.27 10.66
N ARG A 205 14.37 6.30 11.43
CA ARG A 205 13.40 6.17 12.54
C ARG A 205 12.04 5.72 12.03
N LEU A 206 11.58 6.29 10.92
CA LEU A 206 10.36 5.84 10.24
C LEU A 206 10.47 4.37 9.81
N GLY A 207 11.64 3.97 9.30
CA GLY A 207 11.92 2.58 8.92
C GLY A 207 11.85 1.62 10.10
N VAL A 208 12.36 2.00 11.28
CA VAL A 208 12.20 1.20 12.52
C VAL A 208 10.73 1.04 12.87
N ALA A 209 9.94 2.11 12.82
CA ALA A 209 8.50 2.04 13.11
C ALA A 209 7.76 1.11 12.13
N ARG A 210 8.11 1.14 10.84
CA ARG A 210 7.58 0.22 9.84
C ARG A 210 7.94 -1.23 10.15
N ALA A 211 9.21 -1.50 10.47
CA ALA A 211 9.65 -2.85 10.85
C ALA A 211 8.91 -3.35 12.09
N GLN A 212 8.69 -2.48 13.09
CA GLN A 212 7.88 -2.81 14.27
C GLN A 212 6.43 -3.18 13.91
N LEU A 213 5.81 -2.48 12.96
CA LEU A 213 4.47 -2.84 12.47
C LEU A 213 4.46 -4.19 11.77
N GLU A 214 5.40 -4.44 10.84
CA GLU A 214 5.48 -5.72 10.14
C GLU A 214 5.76 -6.89 11.12
N ASN A 215 6.44 -6.63 12.23
CA ASN A 215 6.65 -7.58 13.33
C ASN A 215 5.45 -7.68 14.30
N GLY A 216 4.29 -7.09 13.96
CA GLY A 216 3.09 -7.14 14.80
C GLY A 216 3.22 -6.39 16.13
N GLN A 217 4.04 -5.34 16.18
CA GLN A 217 4.30 -4.54 17.38
C GLN A 217 3.78 -3.09 17.24
N PRO A 218 2.49 -2.87 16.92
CA PRO A 218 1.96 -1.55 16.61
C PRO A 218 2.10 -0.55 17.78
N ALA A 219 2.03 -1.01 19.03
CA ALA A 219 2.21 -0.14 20.19
C ALA A 219 3.63 0.45 20.27
N LYS A 220 4.67 -0.33 19.92
CA LYS A 220 6.04 0.18 19.86
C LYS A 220 6.22 1.16 18.69
N ALA A 221 5.61 0.86 17.55
CA ALA A 221 5.62 1.75 16.40
C ALA A 221 5.00 3.11 16.75
N VAL A 222 3.89 3.15 17.48
CA VAL A 222 3.28 4.39 17.98
C VAL A 222 4.28 5.21 18.78
N THR A 223 4.96 4.60 19.77
CA THR A 223 5.95 5.32 20.60
C THR A 223 7.11 5.88 19.78
N THR A 224 7.60 5.11 18.82
CA THR A 224 8.68 5.56 17.92
C THR A 224 8.23 6.75 17.06
N LEU A 225 6.99 6.70 16.54
CA LEU A 225 6.42 7.73 15.68
C LEU A 225 6.03 8.99 16.44
N GLU A 226 5.52 8.89 17.67
CA GLU A 226 5.27 10.05 18.54
C GLU A 226 6.52 10.88 18.77
N SER A 227 7.66 10.21 19.00
CA SER A 227 8.95 10.88 19.11
C SER A 227 9.37 11.54 17.80
N LEU A 228 9.17 10.86 16.66
CA LEU A 228 9.51 11.38 15.34
C LEU A 228 8.67 12.61 14.97
N ILE A 229 7.35 12.54 15.17
CA ILE A 229 6.41 13.64 14.89
C ILE A 229 6.66 14.85 15.80
N ARG A 230 7.08 14.62 17.05
CA ARG A 230 7.45 15.70 17.97
C ARG A 230 8.67 16.48 17.47
N ASP A 231 9.62 15.79 16.84
CA ASP A 231 10.84 16.40 16.32
C ASP A 231 10.60 17.09 14.96
N ASP A 232 9.64 16.56 14.16
CA ASP A 232 9.26 17.09 12.84
C ASP A 232 7.75 16.85 12.61
N ASP A 233 6.94 17.86 12.90
CA ASP A 233 5.49 17.83 12.75
C ASP A 233 4.99 17.96 11.31
N ALA A 234 5.89 18.32 10.39
CA ALA A 234 5.61 18.40 8.95
C ALA A 234 5.91 17.08 8.20
N TYR A 235 6.44 16.06 8.88
CA TYR A 235 6.81 14.80 8.24
C TYR A 235 5.59 13.91 7.97
N ALA A 236 4.93 14.16 6.85
CA ALA A 236 3.66 13.55 6.47
C ALA A 236 3.69 11.99 6.42
N ASP A 237 4.82 11.37 6.06
CA ASP A 237 4.97 9.91 6.04
C ASP A 237 4.91 9.29 7.44
N ALA A 238 5.32 10.03 8.49
CA ALA A 238 5.20 9.56 9.86
C ALA A 238 3.73 9.44 10.29
N TYR A 239 2.87 10.37 9.86
CA TYR A 239 1.43 10.28 10.11
C TYR A 239 0.77 9.12 9.35
N ASP A 240 1.21 8.80 8.13
CA ASP A 240 0.69 7.62 7.41
C ASP A 240 0.94 6.33 8.18
N VAL A 241 2.16 6.15 8.68
CA VAL A 241 2.55 4.95 9.45
C VAL A 241 1.90 4.95 10.83
N MET A 242 1.78 6.11 11.48
CA MET A 242 1.06 6.27 12.75
C MET A 242 -0.42 5.92 12.60
N GLY A 243 -1.09 6.42 11.55
CA GLY A 243 -2.48 6.10 11.27
C GLY A 243 -2.70 4.59 11.10
N ARG A 244 -1.80 3.91 10.38
CA ARG A 244 -1.80 2.45 10.26
C ARG A 244 -1.61 1.77 11.63
N ALA A 245 -0.66 2.23 12.45
CA ALA A 245 -0.42 1.67 13.77
C ALA A 245 -1.64 1.79 14.69
N GLN A 246 -2.28 2.96 14.72
CA GLN A 246 -3.50 3.20 15.48
C GLN A 246 -4.67 2.36 14.97
N PHE A 247 -4.78 2.20 13.64
CA PHE A 247 -5.79 1.33 13.03
C PHE A 247 -5.60 -0.14 13.45
N GLU A 248 -4.38 -0.67 13.42
CA GLU A 248 -4.09 -2.06 13.85
C GLU A 248 -4.37 -2.29 15.35
N LEU A 249 -4.21 -1.26 16.18
CA LEU A 249 -4.61 -1.27 17.59
C LEU A 249 -6.14 -1.20 17.80
N GLY A 250 -6.90 -0.89 16.75
CA GLY A 250 -8.35 -0.65 16.84
C GLY A 250 -8.73 0.73 17.34
N ASN A 251 -7.78 1.65 17.42
CA ASN A 251 -7.99 3.04 17.85
C ASN A 251 -8.43 3.91 16.66
N PHE A 252 -9.60 3.62 16.09
CA PHE A 252 -10.06 4.24 14.85
C PHE A 252 -10.14 5.76 14.89
N GLN A 253 -10.58 6.35 16.03
CA GLN A 253 -10.65 7.79 16.16
C GLN A 253 -9.26 8.43 16.11
N SER A 254 -8.27 7.83 16.79
CA SER A 254 -6.88 8.29 16.72
C SER A 254 -6.29 8.12 15.31
N ALA A 255 -6.63 7.02 14.63
CA ALA A 255 -6.23 6.80 13.24
C ALA A 255 -6.82 7.86 12.31
N LEU A 256 -8.12 8.21 12.47
CA LEU A 256 -8.78 9.28 11.70
C LEU A 256 -8.07 10.63 11.88
N THR A 257 -7.89 11.06 13.12
CA THR A 257 -7.19 12.32 13.42
C THR A 257 -5.79 12.34 12.81
N THR A 258 -5.10 11.21 12.86
CA THR A 258 -3.75 11.06 12.28
C THR A 258 -3.77 11.18 10.75
N TYR A 259 -4.72 10.50 10.08
CA TYR A 259 -4.86 10.63 8.62
C TYR A 259 -5.36 12.02 8.20
N GLU A 260 -6.15 12.70 9.02
CA GLU A 260 -6.53 14.09 8.80
C GLU A 260 -5.30 15.00 8.77
N MET A 261 -4.37 14.84 9.74
CA MET A 261 -3.11 15.59 9.74
C MET A 261 -2.26 15.31 8.50
N ALA A 262 -2.12 14.03 8.12
CA ALA A 262 -1.43 13.66 6.89
C ALA A 262 -2.06 14.32 5.64
N THR A 263 -3.39 14.34 5.56
CA THR A 263 -4.13 14.95 4.45
C THR A 263 -4.02 16.48 4.43
N ARG A 264 -3.94 17.12 5.60
CA ARG A 264 -3.71 18.58 5.70
C ARG A 264 -2.32 18.97 5.22
N LEU A 265 -1.30 18.18 5.55
CA LEU A 265 0.08 18.41 5.09
C LEU A 265 0.22 18.24 3.57
N THR A 266 -0.50 17.28 2.99
CA THR A 266 -0.43 16.95 1.56
C THR A 266 -1.82 16.80 0.94
N PRO A 267 -2.52 17.92 0.74
CA PRO A 267 -3.94 17.92 0.39
C PRO A 267 -4.28 17.37 -1.00
N SER A 268 -3.31 17.12 -1.86
CA SER A 268 -3.49 16.54 -3.20
C SER A 268 -2.98 15.11 -3.33
N SER A 269 -2.47 14.50 -2.25
CA SER A 269 -2.08 13.10 -2.26
C SER A 269 -3.31 12.20 -2.39
N ILE A 270 -3.40 11.50 -3.51
CA ILE A 270 -4.51 10.57 -3.79
C ILE A 270 -4.54 9.46 -2.73
N SER A 271 -3.38 8.89 -2.40
CA SER A 271 -3.28 7.80 -1.43
C SER A 271 -3.77 8.21 -0.04
N ARG A 272 -3.42 9.42 0.44
CA ARG A 272 -3.86 9.92 1.75
C ARG A 272 -5.34 10.26 1.77
N LEU A 273 -5.84 10.89 0.72
CA LEU A 273 -7.27 11.15 0.56
C LEU A 273 -8.10 9.85 0.57
N LEU A 274 -7.60 8.79 -0.10
CA LEU A 274 -8.26 7.49 -0.11
C LEU A 274 -8.25 6.84 1.28
N LYS A 275 -7.11 6.81 1.97
CA LYS A 275 -6.99 6.21 3.31
C LYS A 275 -7.90 6.91 4.32
N HIS A 276 -7.81 8.23 4.38
CA HIS A 276 -8.63 9.03 5.27
C HIS A 276 -10.11 8.90 4.93
N GLY A 277 -10.50 9.08 3.66
CA GLY A 277 -11.88 9.00 3.22
C GLY A 277 -12.51 7.62 3.41
N MET A 278 -11.79 6.54 3.16
CA MET A 278 -12.29 5.19 3.40
C MET A 278 -12.47 4.90 4.88
N LEU A 279 -11.50 5.26 5.72
CA LEU A 279 -11.62 5.04 7.16
C LEU A 279 -12.77 5.87 7.73
N ALA A 280 -12.88 7.16 7.39
CA ALA A 280 -13.98 8.02 7.80
C ALA A 280 -15.34 7.43 7.40
N TYR A 281 -15.45 6.95 6.16
CA TYR A 281 -16.69 6.33 5.69
C TYR A 281 -17.07 5.08 6.50
N TYR A 282 -16.10 4.17 6.76
CA TYR A 282 -16.35 2.93 7.50
C TYR A 282 -16.64 3.17 8.98
N THR A 283 -16.04 4.20 9.59
CA THR A 283 -16.22 4.50 11.03
C THR A 283 -17.41 5.39 11.32
N GLY A 284 -18.17 5.79 10.30
CA GLY A 284 -19.44 6.52 10.47
C GLY A 284 -19.39 8.00 10.11
N GLU A 285 -18.20 8.59 9.92
CA GLU A 285 -18.02 9.99 9.46
C GLU A 285 -18.27 10.09 7.95
N ARG A 286 -19.48 9.68 7.52
CA ARG A 286 -19.80 9.45 6.11
C ARG A 286 -19.72 10.70 5.25
N SER A 287 -20.12 11.85 5.79
CA SER A 287 -20.10 13.12 5.04
C SER A 287 -18.67 13.52 4.67
N GLU A 288 -17.76 13.48 5.64
CA GLU A 288 -16.34 13.74 5.44
C GLU A 288 -15.72 12.71 4.49
N GLY A 289 -16.01 11.42 4.74
CA GLY A 289 -15.53 10.34 3.86
C GLY A 289 -15.92 10.54 2.40
N VAL A 290 -17.17 10.92 2.13
CA VAL A 290 -17.67 11.19 0.76
C VAL A 290 -16.95 12.38 0.13
N GLU A 291 -16.73 13.47 0.87
CA GLU A 291 -16.03 14.65 0.35
C GLU A 291 -14.59 14.32 -0.05
N LEU A 292 -13.87 13.60 0.81
CA LEU A 292 -12.49 13.16 0.58
C LEU A 292 -12.39 12.19 -0.62
N LEU A 293 -13.31 11.22 -0.70
CA LEU A 293 -13.33 10.24 -1.80
C LEU A 293 -13.72 10.88 -3.14
N ASP A 294 -14.66 11.84 -3.16
CA ASP A 294 -14.97 12.63 -4.34
C ASP A 294 -13.77 13.49 -4.80
N ARG A 295 -13.03 14.06 -3.84
CA ARG A 295 -11.80 14.80 -4.13
C ARG A 295 -10.72 13.88 -4.71
N ALA A 296 -10.48 12.71 -4.11
CA ALA A 296 -9.55 11.71 -4.63
C ALA A 296 -9.94 11.28 -6.05
N THR A 297 -11.25 11.08 -6.31
CA THR A 297 -11.78 10.71 -7.62
C THR A 297 -11.51 11.80 -8.66
N ARG A 298 -11.74 13.07 -8.33
CA ARG A 298 -11.45 14.19 -9.24
C ARG A 298 -9.98 14.32 -9.60
N LEU A 299 -9.08 14.03 -8.62
CA LEU A 299 -7.63 14.16 -8.81
C LEU A 299 -7.02 12.96 -9.52
N GLY A 300 -7.57 11.76 -9.35
CA GLY A 300 -6.85 10.55 -9.68
C GLY A 300 -7.63 9.41 -10.31
N LEU A 301 -8.85 9.59 -10.82
CA LEU A 301 -9.64 8.49 -11.39
C LEU A 301 -8.90 7.70 -12.50
N ASP A 302 -8.09 8.38 -13.29
CA ASP A 302 -7.28 7.76 -14.35
C ASP A 302 -5.86 7.37 -13.88
N SER A 303 -5.52 7.62 -12.62
CA SER A 303 -4.21 7.28 -12.03
C SER A 303 -4.14 5.81 -11.67
N LYS A 304 -2.95 5.22 -11.84
CA LYS A 304 -2.65 3.87 -11.33
C LYS A 304 -2.68 3.77 -9.80
N MET A 305 -2.63 4.91 -9.10
CA MET A 305 -2.71 5.00 -7.64
C MET A 305 -4.15 4.99 -7.12
N TYR A 306 -5.13 5.11 -8.00
CA TYR A 306 -6.52 5.20 -7.59
C TYR A 306 -7.12 3.82 -7.27
N ASP A 307 -7.72 3.68 -6.09
CA ASP A 307 -8.46 2.49 -5.73
C ASP A 307 -9.95 2.62 -6.08
N ALA A 308 -10.42 1.71 -6.93
CA ALA A 308 -11.83 1.65 -7.37
C ALA A 308 -12.82 1.42 -6.22
N GLN A 309 -12.36 0.97 -5.04
CA GLN A 309 -13.16 0.87 -3.82
C GLN A 309 -13.83 2.22 -3.47
N ALA A 310 -13.14 3.34 -3.70
CA ALA A 310 -13.68 4.67 -3.46
C ALA A 310 -14.97 4.93 -4.26
N LEU A 311 -15.02 4.49 -5.53
CA LEU A 311 -16.25 4.62 -6.33
C LEU A 311 -17.41 3.82 -5.76
N LEU A 312 -17.15 2.62 -5.23
CA LEU A 312 -18.22 1.82 -4.63
C LEU A 312 -18.75 2.48 -3.35
N LEU A 313 -17.88 3.03 -2.49
CA LEU A 313 -18.31 3.78 -1.31
C LEU A 313 -19.13 5.02 -1.70
N LEU A 314 -18.72 5.72 -2.76
CA LEU A 314 -19.50 6.81 -3.34
C LEU A 314 -20.84 6.33 -3.92
N ALA A 315 -20.90 5.12 -4.52
CA ALA A 315 -22.15 4.53 -5.00
C ALA A 315 -23.14 4.29 -3.85
N PHE A 316 -22.69 3.77 -2.72
CA PHE A 316 -23.51 3.65 -1.52
C PHE A 316 -24.08 5.00 -1.06
N ALA A 317 -23.21 6.01 -0.95
CA ALA A 317 -23.63 7.34 -0.53
C ALA A 317 -24.64 7.97 -1.51
N ARG A 318 -24.47 7.78 -2.80
CA ARG A 318 -25.40 8.25 -3.85
C ARG A 318 -26.76 7.57 -3.78
N LEU A 319 -26.78 6.26 -3.51
CA LEU A 319 -28.04 5.55 -3.26
C LEU A 319 -28.76 6.10 -2.01
N ASP A 320 -28.01 6.29 -0.91
CA ASP A 320 -28.56 6.78 0.36
C ASP A 320 -29.11 8.21 0.23
N ASN A 321 -28.49 9.04 -0.64
CA ASN A 321 -28.91 10.40 -0.97
C ASN A 321 -29.92 10.49 -2.15
N ASN A 322 -30.38 9.34 -2.65
CA ASN A 322 -31.30 9.27 -3.80
C ASN A 322 -30.78 9.96 -5.08
N ASP A 323 -29.45 10.02 -5.27
CA ASP A 323 -28.79 10.58 -6.47
C ASP A 323 -28.66 9.53 -7.57
N ALA A 324 -29.75 9.26 -8.27
CA ALA A 324 -29.76 8.27 -9.36
C ALA A 324 -28.77 8.59 -10.50
N ARG A 325 -28.59 9.88 -10.83
CA ARG A 325 -27.67 10.29 -11.88
C ARG A 325 -26.22 10.12 -11.48
N GLY A 326 -25.88 10.45 -10.24
CA GLY A 326 -24.55 10.22 -9.67
C GLY A 326 -24.23 8.72 -9.59
N LEU A 327 -25.19 7.90 -9.16
CA LEU A 327 -25.03 6.45 -9.08
C LEU A 327 -24.79 5.83 -10.47
N GLN A 328 -25.56 6.22 -11.50
CA GLN A 328 -25.33 5.76 -12.86
C GLN A 328 -23.94 6.13 -13.37
N ARG A 329 -23.51 7.38 -13.16
CA ARG A 329 -22.14 7.81 -13.52
C ARG A 329 -21.05 6.97 -12.82
N THR A 330 -21.29 6.57 -11.58
CA THR A 330 -20.35 5.70 -10.84
C THR A 330 -20.25 4.31 -11.47
N VAL A 331 -21.39 3.72 -11.83
CA VAL A 331 -21.41 2.43 -12.53
C VAL A 331 -20.66 2.54 -13.87
N ASP A 332 -20.86 3.61 -14.63
CA ASP A 332 -20.14 3.84 -15.89
C ASP A 332 -18.62 3.99 -15.67
N GLN A 333 -18.20 4.65 -14.59
CA GLN A 333 -16.79 4.78 -14.21
C GLN A 333 -16.17 3.44 -13.81
N LEU A 334 -16.86 2.64 -12.98
CA LEU A 334 -16.43 1.29 -12.60
C LEU A 334 -16.34 0.36 -13.81
N THR A 335 -17.27 0.46 -14.75
CA THR A 335 -17.24 -0.29 -16.01
C THR A 335 -15.97 0.00 -16.79
N ARG A 336 -15.60 1.28 -16.94
CA ARG A 336 -14.35 1.68 -17.63
C ARG A 336 -13.10 1.19 -16.92
N LEU A 337 -13.07 1.22 -15.57
CA LEU A 337 -11.93 0.73 -14.79
C LEU A 337 -11.79 -0.79 -14.91
N ARG A 338 -12.91 -1.53 -14.88
CA ARG A 338 -12.93 -2.98 -15.13
C ARG A 338 -12.33 -3.31 -16.49
N ASP A 339 -12.76 -2.61 -17.54
CA ASP A 339 -12.33 -2.89 -18.93
C ASP A 339 -10.83 -2.61 -19.15
N ARG A 340 -10.21 -1.76 -18.32
CA ARG A 340 -8.78 -1.45 -18.34
C ARG A 340 -7.95 -2.38 -17.43
N SER A 341 -8.58 -3.17 -16.56
CA SER A 341 -7.88 -3.97 -15.56
C SER A 341 -7.34 -5.28 -16.13
N HIS A 342 -6.08 -5.61 -15.81
CA HIS A 342 -5.46 -6.89 -16.13
C HIS A 342 -5.81 -8.00 -15.09
N ALA A 343 -6.34 -7.63 -13.91
CA ALA A 343 -6.78 -8.54 -12.86
C ALA A 343 -8.28 -8.36 -12.61
N PRO A 344 -9.15 -9.04 -13.35
CA PRO A 344 -10.57 -8.68 -13.46
C PRO A 344 -11.43 -9.01 -12.23
N ALA A 345 -11.03 -9.94 -11.36
CA ALA A 345 -11.91 -10.46 -10.31
C ALA A 345 -12.44 -9.37 -9.35
N ARG A 346 -11.56 -8.55 -8.76
CA ARG A 346 -11.96 -7.47 -7.84
C ARG A 346 -12.77 -6.37 -8.54
N PRO A 347 -12.34 -5.80 -9.68
CA PRO A 347 -13.13 -4.84 -10.44
C PRO A 347 -14.51 -5.36 -10.87
N HIS A 348 -14.62 -6.62 -11.28
CA HIS A 348 -15.93 -7.23 -11.59
C HIS A 348 -16.84 -7.27 -10.37
N ARG A 349 -16.31 -7.64 -9.20
CA ARG A 349 -17.08 -7.70 -7.96
C ARG A 349 -17.56 -6.32 -7.51
N LEU A 350 -16.68 -5.30 -7.56
CA LEU A 350 -17.05 -3.92 -7.25
C LEU A 350 -18.14 -3.39 -8.19
N LEU A 351 -18.04 -3.69 -9.49
CA LEU A 351 -19.07 -3.34 -10.46
C LEU A 351 -20.39 -4.05 -10.19
N ALA A 352 -20.37 -5.37 -9.93
CA ALA A 352 -21.58 -6.13 -9.60
C ALA A 352 -22.31 -5.56 -8.37
N MET A 353 -21.56 -5.16 -7.34
CA MET A 353 -22.12 -4.50 -6.16
C MET A 353 -22.75 -3.14 -6.51
N ALA A 354 -22.09 -2.33 -7.34
CA ALA A 354 -22.61 -1.05 -7.77
C ALA A 354 -23.86 -1.20 -8.66
N GLU A 355 -23.91 -2.21 -9.52
CA GLU A 355 -25.09 -2.55 -10.33
C GLU A 355 -26.26 -3.01 -9.45
N SER A 356 -25.99 -3.75 -8.35
CA SER A 356 -27.02 -4.11 -7.37
C SER A 356 -27.60 -2.88 -6.68
N LEU A 357 -26.77 -1.87 -6.35
CA LEU A 357 -27.23 -0.58 -5.81
C LEU A 357 -28.08 0.16 -6.84
N LEU A 358 -27.69 0.14 -8.11
CA LEU A 358 -28.45 0.76 -9.20
C LEU A 358 -29.82 0.05 -9.39
N ALA A 359 -29.85 -1.29 -9.31
CA ALA A 359 -31.09 -2.06 -9.35
C ALA A 359 -32.04 -1.69 -8.19
N LEU A 360 -31.50 -1.50 -6.98
CA LEU A 360 -32.27 -1.00 -5.83
C LEU A 360 -32.83 0.41 -6.07
N GLN A 361 -32.05 1.30 -6.68
CA GLN A 361 -32.46 2.65 -7.04
C GLN A 361 -33.62 2.64 -8.06
N GLN A 362 -33.56 1.68 -8.99
CA GLN A 362 -34.56 1.48 -10.05
C GLN A 362 -35.75 0.63 -9.58
N GLN A 363 -35.83 0.29 -8.31
CA GLN A 363 -36.85 -0.58 -7.73
C GLN A 363 -36.90 -2.01 -8.31
N ASN A 364 -35.82 -2.45 -8.97
CA ASN A 364 -35.68 -3.83 -9.43
C ASN A 364 -35.14 -4.70 -8.29
N THR A 365 -36.01 -4.97 -7.32
CA THR A 365 -35.66 -5.66 -6.07
C THR A 365 -35.26 -7.12 -6.29
N THR A 366 -35.88 -7.80 -7.23
CA THR A 366 -35.55 -9.20 -7.56
C THR A 366 -34.09 -9.31 -8.02
N ARG A 367 -33.69 -8.47 -8.99
CA ARG A 367 -32.31 -8.46 -9.45
C ARG A 367 -31.32 -8.18 -8.30
N ALA A 368 -31.63 -7.19 -7.47
CA ALA A 368 -30.75 -6.82 -6.35
C ALA A 368 -30.57 -7.98 -5.35
N VAL A 369 -31.65 -8.70 -5.00
CA VAL A 369 -31.60 -9.87 -4.11
C VAL A 369 -30.79 -11.01 -4.74
N ASP A 370 -31.01 -11.30 -6.03
CA ASP A 370 -30.28 -12.35 -6.75
C ASP A 370 -28.78 -12.05 -6.87
N ASP A 371 -28.42 -10.78 -7.10
CA ASP A 371 -27.02 -10.34 -7.15
C ASP A 371 -26.33 -10.52 -5.80
N VAL A 372 -26.98 -10.09 -4.71
CA VAL A 372 -26.44 -10.25 -3.34
C VAL A 372 -26.30 -11.72 -2.96
N ARG A 373 -27.24 -12.57 -3.37
CA ARG A 373 -27.15 -14.02 -3.15
C ARG A 373 -25.92 -14.61 -3.85
N ARG A 374 -25.71 -14.31 -5.14
CA ARG A 374 -24.53 -14.77 -5.89
C ARG A 374 -23.22 -14.29 -5.27
N LEU A 375 -23.18 -13.03 -4.79
CA LEU A 375 -22.02 -12.50 -4.08
C LEU A 375 -21.78 -13.24 -2.75
N SER A 376 -22.84 -13.60 -2.03
CA SER A 376 -22.77 -14.35 -0.77
C SER A 376 -22.26 -15.78 -0.96
N ASP A 377 -22.56 -16.41 -2.11
CA ASP A 377 -22.05 -17.73 -2.46
C ASP A 377 -20.55 -17.72 -2.77
N SER A 378 -20.00 -16.56 -3.18
CA SER A 378 -18.57 -16.39 -3.51
C SER A 378 -17.68 -16.03 -2.31
N VAL A 379 -18.22 -15.91 -1.09
CA VAL A 379 -17.49 -15.43 0.10
C VAL A 379 -16.24 -16.27 0.41
N LEU A 380 -16.24 -17.57 0.14
CA LEU A 380 -15.09 -18.44 0.41
C LEU A 380 -14.10 -18.56 -0.77
N THR A 381 -14.34 -17.87 -1.90
CA THR A 381 -13.36 -17.87 -2.99
C THR A 381 -12.07 -17.14 -2.57
N PRO A 382 -10.89 -17.62 -2.98
CA PRO A 382 -9.60 -17.07 -2.52
C PRO A 382 -9.41 -15.58 -2.81
N ASP A 383 -9.98 -15.09 -3.90
CA ASP A 383 -9.89 -13.71 -4.37
C ASP A 383 -10.88 -12.75 -3.68
N PHE A 384 -11.80 -13.28 -2.83
CA PHE A 384 -12.71 -12.42 -2.06
C PHE A 384 -11.96 -11.72 -0.94
N ASP A 385 -11.94 -10.40 -0.98
CA ASP A 385 -11.15 -9.56 -0.08
C ASP A 385 -11.99 -8.96 1.08
N PHE A 386 -11.31 -8.35 2.05
CA PHE A 386 -11.93 -7.76 3.24
C PHE A 386 -12.86 -6.60 2.90
N GLU A 387 -12.46 -5.72 1.97
CA GLU A 387 -13.29 -4.61 1.52
C GLU A 387 -14.58 -5.10 0.85
N SER A 388 -14.48 -6.18 0.07
CA SER A 388 -15.67 -6.83 -0.50
C SER A 388 -16.60 -7.39 0.59
N ALA A 389 -16.04 -7.89 1.69
CA ALA A 389 -16.84 -8.34 2.84
C ALA A 389 -17.59 -7.18 3.50
N CYS A 390 -16.91 -6.05 3.74
CA CYS A 390 -17.54 -4.83 4.25
C CYS A 390 -18.65 -4.34 3.31
N ASN A 391 -18.38 -4.32 2.02
CA ASN A 391 -19.34 -3.87 1.01
C ASN A 391 -20.57 -4.78 0.94
N LEU A 392 -20.37 -6.10 0.99
CA LEU A 392 -21.48 -7.07 0.96
C LEU A 392 -22.37 -6.92 2.21
N LEU A 393 -21.77 -6.78 3.41
CA LEU A 393 -22.51 -6.50 4.64
C LEU A 393 -23.32 -5.18 4.53
N ALA A 394 -22.70 -4.12 4.01
CA ALA A 394 -23.37 -2.85 3.81
C ALA A 394 -24.53 -2.94 2.79
N LEU A 395 -24.39 -3.77 1.75
CA LEU A 395 -25.43 -4.02 0.75
C LEU A 395 -26.58 -4.83 1.35
N MET A 396 -26.26 -5.89 2.12
CA MET A 396 -27.26 -6.69 2.85
C MET A 396 -28.05 -5.82 3.85
N GLY A 397 -27.38 -4.91 4.56
CA GLY A 397 -28.05 -3.93 5.43
C GLY A 397 -29.08 -3.08 4.70
N ARG A 398 -28.79 -2.65 3.45
CA ARG A 398 -29.72 -1.85 2.64
C ARG A 398 -30.91 -2.66 2.11
N LEU A 399 -30.72 -3.96 1.86
CA LEU A 399 -31.85 -4.88 1.58
C LEU A 399 -32.74 -5.01 2.81
N ALA A 400 -32.15 -5.24 3.98
CA ALA A 400 -32.89 -5.37 5.25
C ALA A 400 -33.69 -4.10 5.58
N MET A 401 -33.11 -2.91 5.41
CA MET A 401 -33.79 -1.62 5.61
C MET A 401 -35.01 -1.44 4.68
N ARG A 402 -35.04 -2.10 3.53
CA ARG A 402 -36.16 -2.10 2.58
C ARG A 402 -37.10 -3.30 2.79
N SER A 403 -36.92 -4.05 3.87
CA SER A 403 -37.68 -5.25 4.19
C SER A 403 -37.66 -6.30 3.06
N LEU A 404 -36.56 -6.37 2.31
CA LEU A 404 -36.37 -7.36 1.27
C LEU A 404 -35.79 -8.64 1.88
N PRO A 405 -36.55 -9.77 1.86
CA PRO A 405 -36.07 -10.99 2.45
C PRO A 405 -34.92 -11.58 1.63
N MET A 406 -33.87 -11.98 2.31
CA MET A 406 -32.78 -12.74 1.72
C MET A 406 -32.72 -14.11 2.40
N GLN A 407 -32.83 -15.18 1.59
CA GLN A 407 -32.65 -16.53 2.08
C GLN A 407 -31.22 -16.71 2.60
N ASP A 408 -31.03 -17.32 3.77
CA ASP A 408 -29.75 -17.56 4.43
C ASP A 408 -28.91 -16.26 4.70
N ALA A 409 -29.57 -15.12 4.95
CA ALA A 409 -28.89 -13.88 5.27
C ALA A 409 -27.97 -14.02 6.49
N GLU A 410 -28.44 -14.70 7.53
CA GLU A 410 -27.65 -14.90 8.75
C GLU A 410 -26.42 -15.79 8.51
N GLY A 411 -26.56 -16.87 7.77
CA GLY A 411 -25.44 -17.74 7.40
C GLY A 411 -24.41 -17.05 6.54
N ALA A 412 -24.84 -16.13 5.65
CA ALA A 412 -23.92 -15.32 4.87
C ALA A 412 -23.12 -14.34 5.75
N VAL A 413 -23.77 -13.69 6.74
CA VAL A 413 -23.09 -12.84 7.73
C VAL A 413 -22.09 -13.64 8.55
N ASP A 414 -22.45 -14.85 8.99
CA ASP A 414 -21.55 -15.72 9.75
C ASP A 414 -20.32 -16.14 8.93
N ARG A 415 -20.50 -16.53 7.67
CA ARG A 415 -19.39 -16.87 6.78
C ARG A 415 -18.41 -15.69 6.59
N LEU A 416 -18.93 -14.48 6.36
CA LEU A 416 -18.13 -13.27 6.25
C LEU A 416 -17.37 -12.99 7.55
N ALA A 417 -18.07 -13.03 8.68
CA ALA A 417 -17.49 -12.70 9.99
C ALA A 417 -16.46 -13.74 10.44
N LEU A 418 -16.71 -15.03 10.23
CA LEU A 418 -15.74 -16.09 10.54
C LEU A 418 -14.49 -16.00 9.68
N ARG A 419 -14.63 -15.67 8.40
CA ARG A 419 -13.47 -15.53 7.50
C ARG A 419 -12.61 -14.34 7.84
N PHE A 420 -13.20 -13.16 8.03
CA PHE A 420 -12.49 -11.90 8.12
C PHE A 420 -12.36 -11.32 9.53
N GLY A 421 -13.02 -11.89 10.53
CA GLY A 421 -12.89 -11.50 11.93
C GLY A 421 -11.60 -12.00 12.57
N THR A 422 -10.45 -11.61 12.03
CA THR A 422 -9.12 -12.07 12.43
C THR A 422 -8.55 -11.32 13.62
N SER A 423 -8.98 -10.08 13.84
CA SER A 423 -8.61 -9.23 14.98
C SER A 423 -9.81 -8.43 15.46
N ARG A 424 -9.68 -7.81 16.63
CA ARG A 424 -10.70 -6.90 17.16
C ARG A 424 -10.96 -5.73 16.21
N ALA A 425 -9.90 -5.14 15.65
CA ALA A 425 -10.02 -4.03 14.71
C ALA A 425 -10.80 -4.43 13.45
N MET A 426 -10.45 -5.55 12.82
CA MET A 426 -11.16 -6.06 11.64
C MET A 426 -12.61 -6.38 11.94
N THR A 427 -12.88 -6.98 13.09
CA THR A 427 -14.24 -7.31 13.52
C THR A 427 -15.11 -6.05 13.71
N GLU A 428 -14.57 -5.01 14.37
CA GLU A 428 -15.32 -3.76 14.56
C GLU A 428 -15.57 -3.05 13.23
N LEU A 429 -14.61 -3.07 12.30
CA LEU A 429 -14.82 -2.48 10.97
C LEU A 429 -15.91 -3.21 10.18
N LEU A 430 -15.93 -4.56 10.23
CA LEU A 430 -17.02 -5.36 9.66
C LEU A 430 -18.37 -5.04 10.34
N ALA A 431 -18.39 -4.90 11.68
CA ALA A 431 -19.58 -4.55 12.42
C ALA A 431 -20.10 -3.15 12.04
N CYS A 432 -19.22 -2.18 11.89
CA CYS A 432 -19.56 -0.85 11.39
C CYS A 432 -20.16 -0.92 9.96
N ALA A 433 -19.58 -1.73 9.08
CA ALA A 433 -20.09 -1.94 7.72
C ALA A 433 -21.47 -2.61 7.73
N ALA A 434 -21.74 -3.50 8.71
CA ALA A 434 -23.05 -4.11 8.93
C ALA A 434 -24.08 -3.18 9.58
N GLY A 435 -23.71 -1.93 9.89
CA GLY A 435 -24.59 -0.91 10.46
C GLY A 435 -24.37 -0.57 11.94
N GLY A 436 -23.25 -1.01 12.53
CA GLY A 436 -22.81 -0.65 13.89
C GLY A 436 -23.62 -1.27 15.02
N ASP A 437 -24.87 -0.85 15.18
CA ASP A 437 -25.76 -1.29 16.26
C ASP A 437 -26.91 -2.19 15.76
N THR A 438 -26.71 -2.87 14.64
CA THR A 438 -27.69 -3.80 14.08
C THR A 438 -27.52 -5.23 14.61
N PRO A 439 -28.56 -6.08 14.55
CA PRO A 439 -28.41 -7.50 14.86
C PRO A 439 -27.31 -8.21 14.02
N GLN A 440 -27.07 -7.75 12.80
CA GLN A 440 -26.00 -8.27 11.95
C GLN A 440 -24.63 -7.89 12.50
N ALA A 441 -24.44 -6.67 13.01
CA ALA A 441 -23.21 -6.24 13.63
C ALA A 441 -22.90 -7.03 14.93
N GLU A 442 -23.92 -7.29 15.75
CA GLU A 442 -23.77 -8.15 16.93
C GLU A 442 -23.37 -9.57 16.56
N ARG A 443 -23.92 -10.09 15.46
CA ARG A 443 -23.58 -11.40 14.91
C ARG A 443 -22.12 -11.45 14.45
N VAL A 444 -21.63 -10.39 13.81
CA VAL A 444 -20.21 -10.23 13.44
C VAL A 444 -19.31 -10.29 14.68
N ARG A 445 -19.66 -9.57 15.74
CA ARG A 445 -18.89 -9.58 17.00
C ARG A 445 -18.89 -10.96 17.66
N ALA A 446 -20.04 -11.64 17.64
CA ALA A 446 -20.18 -12.99 18.19
C ALA A 446 -19.32 -14.01 17.43
N ALA A 447 -19.21 -13.90 16.11
CA ALA A 447 -18.36 -14.77 15.29
C ALA A 447 -16.87 -14.62 15.64
N HIS A 448 -16.37 -13.41 15.96
CA HIS A 448 -15.01 -13.23 16.46
C HIS A 448 -14.76 -13.98 17.77
N GLY A 449 -15.72 -13.92 18.70
CA GLY A 449 -15.66 -14.72 19.93
C GLY A 449 -15.59 -16.22 19.64
N GLN A 450 -16.23 -16.69 18.57
CA GLN A 450 -16.16 -18.08 18.13
C GLN A 450 -14.76 -18.43 17.56
N VAL A 451 -14.15 -17.56 16.75
CA VAL A 451 -12.77 -17.74 16.27
C VAL A 451 -11.78 -17.82 17.43
N LEU A 452 -11.94 -16.96 18.45
CA LEU A 452 -11.12 -17.00 19.66
C LEU A 452 -11.28 -18.30 20.43
N ARG A 453 -12.52 -18.82 20.62
CA ARG A 453 -12.77 -20.10 21.26
C ARG A 453 -12.10 -21.25 20.50
N ILE A 454 -12.28 -21.33 19.18
CA ILE A 454 -11.62 -22.34 18.34
C ILE A 454 -10.10 -22.33 18.56
N SER A 455 -9.49 -21.14 18.57
CA SER A 455 -8.06 -20.98 18.79
C SER A 455 -7.65 -21.44 20.21
N GLN A 456 -8.41 -21.07 21.24
CA GLN A 456 -8.17 -21.47 22.63
C GLN A 456 -8.28 -22.98 22.85
N ASP A 457 -9.33 -23.60 22.30
CA ASP A 457 -9.59 -25.03 22.41
C ASP A 457 -8.45 -25.84 21.74
N ALA A 458 -8.03 -25.40 20.55
CA ALA A 458 -6.89 -26.00 19.86
C ALA A 458 -5.58 -25.85 20.65
N MET A 459 -5.28 -24.65 21.17
CA MET A 459 -4.07 -24.41 21.95
C MET A 459 -4.04 -25.18 23.28
N ALA A 460 -5.21 -25.50 23.84
CA ALA A 460 -5.31 -26.36 25.02
C ALA A 460 -4.78 -27.79 24.78
N LEU A 461 -4.86 -28.32 23.55
CA LEU A 461 -4.25 -29.60 23.17
C LEU A 461 -2.71 -29.52 23.23
N SER A 462 -2.12 -28.44 22.73
CA SER A 462 -0.67 -28.22 22.80
C SER A 462 -0.16 -28.19 24.25
N LEU A 463 -0.93 -27.55 25.15
CA LEU A 463 -0.60 -27.53 26.60
C LEU A 463 -0.70 -28.91 27.24
N LYS A 464 -1.54 -29.80 26.71
CA LYS A 464 -1.66 -31.20 27.14
C LYS A 464 -0.61 -32.13 26.50
N GLY A 465 0.29 -31.59 25.67
CA GLY A 465 1.35 -32.34 25.01
C GLY A 465 0.99 -32.89 23.62
N ASP A 466 -0.13 -32.46 23.04
CA ASP A 466 -0.55 -32.84 21.69
C ASP A 466 -0.50 -31.63 20.70
N PRO A 467 0.71 -31.23 20.25
CA PRO A 467 0.84 -30.18 19.25
C PRO A 467 0.33 -30.60 17.87
N GLN A 468 0.37 -31.88 17.53
CA GLN A 468 -0.14 -32.39 16.25
C GLN A 468 -1.67 -32.23 16.16
N GLY A 469 -2.40 -32.63 17.21
CA GLY A 469 -3.85 -32.40 17.30
C GLY A 469 -4.22 -30.92 17.26
N THR A 470 -3.38 -30.04 17.88
CA THR A 470 -3.54 -28.59 17.78
C THR A 470 -3.50 -28.10 16.33
N VAL A 471 -2.48 -28.51 15.57
CA VAL A 471 -2.33 -28.11 14.16
C VAL A 471 -3.48 -28.62 13.32
N GLN A 472 -3.88 -29.89 13.51
CA GLN A 472 -5.00 -30.47 12.77
C GLN A 472 -6.31 -29.73 13.02
N GLN A 473 -6.66 -29.45 14.28
CA GLN A 473 -7.88 -28.72 14.63
C GLN A 473 -7.91 -27.29 14.05
N LEU A 474 -6.76 -26.58 14.11
CA LEU A 474 -6.64 -25.23 13.53
C LEU A 474 -6.76 -25.26 12.00
N LEU A 475 -6.16 -26.26 11.33
CA LEU A 475 -6.25 -26.43 9.88
C LEU A 475 -7.67 -26.74 9.42
N GLU A 476 -8.36 -27.66 10.07
CA GLU A 476 -9.76 -28.01 9.75
C GLU A 476 -10.66 -26.78 9.88
N ALA A 477 -10.47 -26.00 10.95
CA ALA A 477 -11.20 -24.74 11.12
C ALA A 477 -10.82 -23.71 10.06
N GLY A 478 -9.52 -23.60 9.72
CA GLY A 478 -8.99 -22.71 8.67
C GLY A 478 -9.54 -23.05 7.28
N GLU A 479 -9.56 -24.32 6.91
CA GLU A 479 -10.14 -24.83 5.66
C GLU A 479 -11.64 -24.51 5.55
N ARG A 480 -12.39 -24.73 6.62
CA ARG A 480 -13.83 -24.48 6.66
C ARG A 480 -14.18 -23.00 6.58
N THR A 481 -13.37 -22.12 7.18
CA THR A 481 -13.71 -20.69 7.33
C THR A 481 -12.90 -19.77 6.42
N GLY A 482 -11.75 -20.19 5.92
CA GLY A 482 -10.78 -19.33 5.22
C GLY A 482 -10.14 -18.27 6.14
N ASN A 483 -10.17 -18.48 7.48
CA ASN A 483 -9.69 -17.49 8.45
C ASN A 483 -8.16 -17.48 8.54
N ALA A 484 -7.55 -16.37 8.13
CA ALA A 484 -6.10 -16.22 8.09
C ALA A 484 -5.43 -16.40 9.48
N LYS A 485 -6.07 -15.94 10.56
CA LYS A 485 -5.53 -16.09 11.92
C LYS A 485 -5.42 -17.55 12.35
N LEU A 486 -6.41 -18.38 12.05
CA LEU A 486 -6.39 -19.80 12.39
C LEU A 486 -5.30 -20.53 11.60
N ILE A 487 -5.17 -20.22 10.30
CA ILE A 487 -4.15 -20.80 9.42
C ILE A 487 -2.74 -20.40 9.89
N GLU A 488 -2.49 -19.13 10.19
CA GLU A 488 -1.19 -18.66 10.69
C GLU A 488 -0.87 -19.21 12.09
N SER A 489 -1.88 -19.37 12.95
CA SER A 489 -1.69 -20.03 14.25
C SER A 489 -1.29 -21.51 14.07
N ALA A 490 -1.87 -22.22 13.11
CA ALA A 490 -1.45 -23.57 12.76
C ALA A 490 0.02 -23.62 12.29
N HIS A 491 0.40 -22.67 11.41
CA HIS A 491 1.77 -22.54 10.94
C HIS A 491 2.76 -22.31 12.09
N GLN A 492 2.46 -21.38 12.99
CA GLN A 492 3.33 -21.06 14.14
C GLN A 492 3.53 -22.26 15.08
N VAL A 493 2.45 -23.01 15.37
CA VAL A 493 2.55 -24.24 16.20
C VAL A 493 3.36 -25.31 15.48
N LEU A 494 3.13 -25.50 14.17
CA LEU A 494 3.84 -26.47 13.36
C LEU A 494 5.36 -26.20 13.36
N GLN A 495 5.77 -24.93 13.14
CA GLN A 495 7.18 -24.54 13.15
C GLN A 495 7.82 -24.73 14.54
N ARG A 496 7.11 -24.37 15.60
CA ARG A 496 7.62 -24.44 16.97
C ARG A 496 7.85 -25.87 17.47
N TYR A 497 7.03 -26.82 17.01
CA TYR A 497 7.04 -28.20 17.49
C TYR A 497 7.36 -29.22 16.38
N SER A 498 8.06 -28.80 15.32
CA SER A 498 8.40 -29.62 14.15
C SER A 498 8.98 -30.99 14.48
N GLU A 499 9.89 -31.05 15.47
CA GLU A 499 10.56 -32.27 15.90
C GLU A 499 9.68 -33.25 16.70
N ARG A 500 8.46 -32.83 17.11
CA ARG A 500 7.53 -33.60 17.94
C ARG A 500 6.31 -34.09 17.18
N MET A 501 6.35 -34.03 15.84
CA MET A 501 5.20 -34.37 14.99
C MET A 501 5.59 -35.44 13.98
N ASP A 502 4.99 -36.61 14.08
CA ASP A 502 5.23 -37.70 13.13
C ASP A 502 4.76 -37.40 11.70
N SER A 503 3.70 -36.60 11.57
CA SER A 503 3.12 -36.21 10.28
C SER A 503 3.52 -34.80 9.83
N TYR A 504 4.68 -34.29 10.31
CA TYR A 504 5.15 -32.93 9.98
C TYR A 504 5.14 -32.60 8.49
N PRO A 505 5.68 -33.44 7.56
CA PRO A 505 5.71 -33.08 6.13
C PRO A 505 4.32 -32.90 5.53
N ALA A 506 3.37 -33.77 5.85
CA ALA A 506 2.00 -33.69 5.33
C ALA A 506 1.24 -32.48 5.89
N LEU A 507 1.44 -32.17 7.18
CA LEU A 507 0.85 -30.98 7.80
C LEU A 507 1.47 -29.70 7.25
N GLN A 508 2.77 -29.68 6.98
CA GLN A 508 3.45 -28.56 6.37
C GLN A 508 2.92 -28.25 4.97
N GLU A 509 2.77 -29.27 4.12
CA GLU A 509 2.19 -29.12 2.79
C GLU A 509 0.77 -28.53 2.85
N ARG A 510 -0.10 -29.02 3.75
CA ARG A 510 -1.45 -28.48 3.92
C ARG A 510 -1.46 -27.04 4.42
N VAL A 511 -0.62 -26.71 5.41
CA VAL A 511 -0.50 -25.35 5.93
C VAL A 511 -0.06 -24.39 4.83
N GLU A 512 1.01 -24.73 4.10
CA GLU A 512 1.52 -23.87 3.04
C GLU A 512 0.53 -23.73 1.87
N ALA A 513 -0.20 -24.79 1.52
CA ALA A 513 -1.25 -24.72 0.53
C ALA A 513 -2.37 -23.73 0.93
N LEU A 514 -2.83 -23.75 2.19
CA LEU A 514 -3.84 -22.80 2.69
C LEU A 514 -3.30 -21.37 2.80
N ARG A 515 -2.05 -21.21 3.25
CA ARG A 515 -1.38 -19.90 3.30
C ARG A 515 -1.27 -19.27 1.91
N ALA A 516 -0.87 -20.06 0.92
CA ALA A 516 -0.80 -19.62 -0.48
C ALA A 516 -2.21 -19.31 -1.05
N LEU A 517 -3.19 -20.19 -0.78
CA LEU A 517 -4.57 -20.05 -1.28
C LEU A 517 -5.22 -18.76 -0.77
N TYR A 518 -5.18 -18.52 0.52
CA TYR A 518 -5.82 -17.37 1.17
C TYR A 518 -4.88 -16.17 1.35
N ARG A 519 -3.61 -16.26 0.91
CA ARG A 519 -2.59 -15.20 1.02
C ARG A 519 -2.50 -14.61 2.43
N THR A 520 -2.44 -15.48 3.42
CA THR A 520 -2.56 -15.13 4.84
C THR A 520 -1.43 -14.24 5.37
N THR A 521 -0.29 -14.20 4.68
CA THR A 521 0.85 -13.31 4.97
C THR A 521 0.68 -11.89 4.44
N ALA A 522 -0.31 -11.66 3.57
CA ALA A 522 -0.59 -10.32 3.06
C ALA A 522 -1.43 -9.51 4.05
N PRO A 523 -1.32 -8.16 4.07
CA PRO A 523 -2.22 -7.33 4.86
C PRO A 523 -3.69 -7.61 4.52
N ILE A 524 -4.52 -7.76 5.55
CA ILE A 524 -5.94 -8.11 5.39
C ILE A 524 -6.72 -6.96 4.76
N THR A 525 -6.41 -5.73 5.16
CA THR A 525 -7.01 -4.52 4.60
C THR A 525 -5.95 -3.61 4.01
N ARG A 526 -6.31 -2.88 2.98
CA ARG A 526 -5.40 -2.00 2.24
C ARG A 526 -5.91 -0.57 2.13
N LEU A 527 -6.88 -0.18 2.93
CA LEU A 527 -7.49 1.17 2.97
C LEU A 527 -6.82 2.20 2.03
N GLY A 528 -7.28 2.28 0.77
CA GLY A 528 -6.76 3.22 -0.22
C GLY A 528 -5.37 2.92 -0.79
N GLU A 529 -4.79 1.75 -0.54
CA GLU A 529 -3.57 1.31 -1.21
C GLU A 529 -3.91 0.56 -2.49
N HIS A 530 -3.45 1.07 -3.63
CA HIS A 530 -3.66 0.42 -4.92
C HIS A 530 -2.90 -0.91 -4.98
N THR A 531 -3.60 -1.95 -5.36
CA THR A 531 -3.00 -3.25 -5.64
C THR A 531 -2.75 -3.39 -7.14
N SER A 532 -1.62 -2.90 -7.63
CA SER A 532 -1.07 -3.50 -8.83
C SER A 532 -0.73 -4.95 -8.48
N SER A 533 -1.31 -5.88 -9.21
CA SER A 533 -1.23 -7.32 -9.05
C SER A 533 0.07 -7.82 -8.39
N GLY A 534 -0.03 -8.26 -7.15
CA GLY A 534 1.04 -8.96 -6.44
C GLY A 534 1.94 -8.05 -5.60
N GLN A 535 1.70 -8.07 -4.30
CA GLN A 535 2.59 -7.57 -3.24
C GLN A 535 3.11 -6.15 -3.40
N THR A 536 2.39 -5.19 -2.82
CA THR A 536 2.91 -3.84 -2.66
C THR A 536 3.03 -3.52 -1.18
N PRO A 537 4.22 -3.53 -0.61
CA PRO A 537 4.47 -2.84 0.65
C PRO A 537 4.68 -1.34 0.41
N PRO A 538 4.38 -0.47 1.37
CA PRO A 538 4.62 0.96 1.27
C PRO A 538 6.12 1.28 1.33
N GLY A 539 6.59 2.12 0.46
CA GLY A 539 7.93 2.72 0.55
C GLY A 539 8.71 2.73 -0.76
N GLY A 540 8.83 3.86 -1.38
CA GLY A 540 9.83 4.41 -2.29
C GLY A 540 10.67 3.56 -3.27
N VAL A 541 10.53 2.24 -3.33
CA VAL A 541 11.30 1.36 -4.23
C VAL A 541 10.38 0.79 -5.31
N SER A 542 10.65 1.09 -6.57
CA SER A 542 9.91 0.55 -7.71
C SER A 542 10.33 -0.90 -7.97
N LEU A 543 9.46 -1.86 -7.66
CA LEU A 543 9.62 -3.26 -8.03
C LEU A 543 8.70 -3.56 -9.21
N SER A 544 9.21 -4.18 -10.28
CA SER A 544 8.36 -4.61 -11.39
C SER A 544 7.34 -5.66 -10.92
N GLY A 545 6.10 -5.56 -11.42
CA GLY A 545 5.03 -6.49 -11.04
C GLY A 545 5.38 -7.92 -11.43
N GLY A 546 5.41 -8.83 -10.46
CA GLY A 546 5.67 -10.25 -10.69
C GLY A 546 6.61 -10.93 -9.69
N TYR A 547 7.18 -10.18 -8.75
CA TYR A 547 8.03 -10.79 -7.72
C TYR A 547 7.22 -11.76 -6.84
N LYS A 548 7.69 -13.00 -6.80
CA LYS A 548 7.32 -13.98 -5.78
C LYS A 548 8.51 -14.09 -4.82
N PRO A 549 8.34 -13.94 -3.51
CA PRO A 549 9.44 -14.21 -2.58
C PRO A 549 9.92 -15.64 -2.79
N PRO A 550 11.24 -15.90 -2.67
CA PRO A 550 11.76 -17.25 -2.74
C PRO A 550 11.11 -18.11 -1.64
N SER A 551 10.76 -19.34 -1.97
CA SER A 551 10.28 -20.29 -0.97
C SER A 551 11.40 -20.60 0.03
N PRO A 552 11.08 -20.86 1.30
CA PRO A 552 12.11 -21.20 2.32
C PRO A 552 13.05 -22.34 1.92
N GLU A 553 12.63 -23.22 1.01
CA GLU A 553 13.44 -24.33 0.50
C GLU A 553 14.61 -23.89 -0.40
N SER A 554 14.56 -22.70 -1.01
CA SER A 554 15.67 -22.18 -1.82
C SER A 554 16.83 -21.63 -0.99
N LEU A 555 16.65 -21.44 0.31
CA LEU A 555 17.66 -20.91 1.24
C LEU A 555 18.54 -22.00 1.89
N THR A 556 18.18 -23.28 1.75
CA THR A 556 18.94 -24.40 2.38
C THR A 556 19.91 -25.12 1.44
N GLY A 557 20.03 -24.68 0.19
CA GLY A 557 20.74 -25.36 -0.92
C GLY A 557 22.19 -24.96 -1.15
N THR A 558 22.96 -24.48 -0.15
CA THR A 558 24.40 -24.27 -0.34
C THR A 558 25.22 -24.90 0.79
N THR A 559 25.19 -26.22 0.87
CA THR A 559 26.28 -26.96 1.54
C THR A 559 27.46 -27.00 0.58
N ALA A 560 28.50 -26.26 0.94
CA ALA A 560 29.81 -26.32 0.28
C ALA A 560 30.34 -27.77 0.28
N GLN A 561 30.57 -28.32 -0.91
CA GLN A 561 31.43 -29.48 -1.05
C GLN A 561 32.89 -29.07 -0.79
N PRO A 562 33.63 -29.78 0.05
CA PRO A 562 35.06 -29.55 0.20
C PRO A 562 35.77 -30.08 -1.06
N ALA A 563 36.59 -29.22 -1.64
CA ALA A 563 37.51 -29.60 -2.71
C ALA A 563 38.54 -30.63 -2.19
N ALA A 564 38.61 -31.77 -2.85
CA ALA A 564 39.73 -32.67 -2.80
C ALA A 564 40.78 -32.31 -3.86
#